data_c686e7690c0feb1fa3b14a03ad5375c6
#
_entry.id   c686e7690c0feb1fa3b14a03ad5375c6
#
_cell.length_a   1.000
_cell.length_b   1.000
_cell.length_c   1.000
_cell.angle_alpha   90.00
_cell.angle_beta   90.00
_cell.angle_gamma   90.00
#
_symmetry.space_group_name_H-M   'P 1'
#
loop_
_entity.id
_entity.type
_entity.pdbx_description
1 polymer ?
#
loop_
_entity_poly.entity_id
_entity_poly.type
_entity_poly.pdbx_seq_one_letter_code
_entity_poly.pdbx_strand_id
1 'polypeptide(L)'
;MIAVIIFTVVLFLSYSNGANDNFKGVATLYGSNTATYRFSLQWTSVFTFLGAALSVILATTLIKKFSGKGLIAEDIINTHRFVIAVALAAAATVLLASRIGMPVSTTHALIGS
;
A
#
# COMPACT_ATOMS: atom_id res chain seq x y z
N MET A 1 14.74 -18.47 5.27
CA MET A 1 14.09 -17.85 6.44
C MET A 1 13.83 -16.37 6.25
N ILE A 2 14.82 -15.54 5.92
CA ILE A 2 14.63 -14.09 5.74
C ILE A 2 13.68 -13.72 4.59
N ALA A 3 13.70 -14.48 3.51
CA ALA A 3 12.77 -14.27 2.39
C ALA A 3 11.29 -14.47 2.78
N VAL A 4 11.02 -15.43 3.65
CA VAL A 4 9.66 -15.69 4.17
C VAL A 4 9.23 -14.53 5.07
N ILE A 5 10.12 -13.99 5.89
CA ILE A 5 9.83 -12.82 6.74
C ILE A 5 9.51 -11.62 5.87
N ILE A 6 10.35 -11.31 4.88
CA ILE A 6 10.12 -10.18 3.96
C ILE A 6 8.80 -10.36 3.22
N PHE A 7 8.52 -11.55 2.69
CA PHE A 7 7.28 -11.84 1.99
C PHE A 7 6.04 -11.60 2.89
N THR A 8 6.10 -12.09 4.13
CA THR A 8 5.00 -11.91 5.10
C THR A 8 4.78 -10.43 5.43
N VAL A 9 5.87 -9.67 5.63
CA VAL A 9 5.79 -8.24 5.93
C VAL A 9 5.23 -7.46 4.74
N VAL A 10 5.63 -7.79 3.51
CA VAL A 10 5.11 -7.17 2.29
C VAL A 10 3.62 -7.50 2.09
N LEU A 11 3.20 -8.73 2.37
CA LEU A 11 1.78 -9.08 2.36
C LEU A 11 0.98 -8.29 3.40
N PHE A 12 1.54 -8.11 4.60
CA PHE A 12 0.90 -7.30 5.63
C PHE A 12 0.78 -5.82 5.22
N LEU A 13 1.82 -5.25 4.62
CA LEU A 13 1.77 -3.90 4.07
C LEU A 13 0.72 -3.78 2.96
N SER A 14 0.68 -4.74 2.05
CA SER A 14 -0.30 -4.77 0.94
C SER A 14 -1.74 -4.86 1.46
N TYR A 15 -1.97 -5.70 2.48
CA TYR A 15 -3.27 -5.79 3.13
C TYR A 15 -3.67 -4.46 3.80
N SER A 16 -2.75 -3.85 4.55
CA SER A 16 -2.99 -2.57 5.23
C SER A 16 -3.32 -1.46 4.23
N ASN A 17 -2.58 -1.40 3.12
CA ASN A 17 -2.83 -0.46 2.03
C ASN A 17 -4.21 -0.70 1.40
N GLY A 18 -4.53 -1.93 1.05
CA GLY A 18 -5.84 -2.27 0.48
C GLY A 18 -7.00 -1.92 1.41
N ALA A 19 -6.86 -2.18 2.71
CA ALA A 19 -7.87 -1.85 3.70
C ALA A 19 -8.11 -0.34 3.83
N ASN A 20 -7.07 0.48 3.63
CA ASN A 20 -7.18 1.94 3.70
C ASN A 20 -7.63 2.56 2.38
N ASP A 21 -7.11 2.09 1.27
CA ASP A 21 -7.21 2.80 -0.01
C ASP A 21 -8.27 2.27 -0.96
N ASN A 22 -8.67 1.00 -0.83
CA ASN A 22 -9.52 0.35 -1.82
C ASN A 22 -10.84 1.08 -2.07
N PHE A 23 -11.50 1.56 -1.01
CA PHE A 23 -12.79 2.23 -1.12
C PHE A 23 -12.72 3.71 -1.51
N LYS A 24 -11.55 4.34 -1.41
CA LYS A 24 -11.39 5.78 -1.70
C LYS A 24 -11.80 6.14 -3.13
N GLY A 25 -11.49 5.27 -4.10
CA GLY A 25 -11.83 5.49 -5.50
C GLY A 25 -13.33 5.51 -5.81
N VAL A 26 -14.16 4.93 -4.96
CA VAL A 26 -15.62 4.83 -5.14
C VAL A 26 -16.42 5.49 -4.02
N ALA A 27 -15.75 6.20 -3.11
CA ALA A 27 -16.38 6.86 -1.98
C ALA A 27 -17.46 7.87 -2.42
N THR A 28 -17.21 8.61 -3.50
CA THR A 28 -18.16 9.55 -4.08
C THR A 28 -19.36 8.85 -4.70
N LEU A 29 -19.16 7.71 -5.34
CA LEU A 29 -20.22 6.90 -5.94
C LEU A 29 -21.20 6.38 -4.87
N TYR A 30 -20.65 5.92 -3.74
CA TYR A 30 -21.46 5.52 -2.60
C TYR A 30 -22.09 6.72 -1.89
N GLY A 31 -21.32 7.78 -1.64
CA GLY A 31 -21.79 8.99 -0.93
C GLY A 31 -22.89 9.77 -1.66
N SER A 32 -22.95 9.68 -2.98
CA SER A 32 -24.02 10.26 -3.79
C SER A 32 -25.30 9.41 -3.83
N ASN A 33 -25.35 8.28 -3.12
CA ASN A 33 -26.44 7.30 -3.17
C ASN A 33 -26.74 6.72 -4.57
N THR A 34 -25.79 6.85 -5.50
CA THR A 34 -25.93 6.30 -6.87
C THR A 34 -25.75 4.78 -6.89
N ALA A 35 -24.98 4.24 -5.94
CA ALA A 35 -24.69 2.81 -5.83
C ALA A 35 -24.73 2.33 -4.39
N THR A 36 -25.05 1.04 -4.21
CA THR A 36 -25.00 0.40 -2.89
C THR A 36 -23.56 0.16 -2.45
N TYR A 37 -23.33 0.04 -1.15
CA TYR A 37 -22.01 -0.27 -0.58
C TYR A 37 -21.39 -1.53 -1.21
N ARG A 38 -22.16 -2.61 -1.31
CA ARG A 38 -21.69 -3.89 -1.88
C ARG A 38 -21.26 -3.76 -3.34
N PHE A 39 -22.05 -3.05 -4.14
CA PHE A 39 -21.72 -2.79 -5.54
C PHE A 39 -20.44 -1.97 -5.66
N SER A 40 -20.34 -0.88 -4.90
CA SER A 40 -19.15 -0.02 -4.88
C SER A 40 -17.90 -0.79 -4.47
N LEU A 41 -18.00 -1.65 -3.44
CA LEU A 41 -16.88 -2.46 -2.96
C LEU A 41 -16.43 -3.51 -4.00
N GLN A 42 -17.38 -4.20 -4.63
CA GLN A 42 -17.05 -5.18 -5.68
C GLN A 42 -16.39 -4.50 -6.88
N TRP A 43 -16.93 -3.38 -7.30
CA TRP A 43 -16.43 -2.62 -8.44
C TRP A 43 -15.00 -2.14 -8.20
N THR A 44 -14.75 -1.48 -7.06
CA THR A 44 -13.40 -1.04 -6.72
C THR A 44 -12.41 -2.19 -6.59
N SER A 45 -12.83 -3.33 -6.00
CA SER A 45 -11.96 -4.50 -5.84
C SER A 45 -11.53 -5.10 -7.19
N VAL A 46 -12.46 -5.19 -8.16
CA VAL A 46 -12.13 -5.66 -9.52
C VAL A 46 -11.13 -4.73 -10.20
N PHE A 47 -11.37 -3.41 -10.15
CA PHE A 47 -10.44 -2.45 -10.78
C PHE A 47 -9.10 -2.36 -10.06
N THR A 48 -9.06 -2.48 -8.74
CA THR A 48 -7.82 -2.56 -7.98
C THR A 48 -7.01 -3.80 -8.37
N PHE A 49 -7.68 -4.94 -8.52
CA PHE A 49 -7.03 -6.18 -8.99
C PHE A 49 -6.45 -6.03 -10.41
N LEU A 50 -7.24 -5.48 -11.33
CA LEU A 50 -6.78 -5.23 -12.70
C LEU A 50 -5.61 -4.23 -12.72
N GLY A 51 -5.69 -3.17 -11.94
CA GLY A 51 -4.61 -2.19 -11.79
C GLY A 51 -3.33 -2.82 -11.22
N ALA A 52 -3.47 -3.67 -10.21
CA ALA A 52 -2.35 -4.42 -9.64
C ALA A 52 -1.71 -5.36 -10.67
N ALA A 53 -2.50 -6.07 -11.46
CA ALA A 53 -2.00 -6.94 -12.53
C ALA A 53 -1.26 -6.14 -13.62
N LEU A 54 -1.80 -4.99 -14.03
CA LEU A 54 -1.13 -4.08 -14.98
C LEU A 54 0.14 -3.47 -14.38
N SER A 55 0.16 -3.18 -13.09
CA SER A 55 1.32 -2.60 -12.42
C SER A 55 2.55 -3.51 -12.45
N VAL A 56 2.38 -4.83 -12.53
CA VAL A 56 3.47 -5.79 -12.69
C VAL A 56 4.26 -5.49 -13.97
N ILE A 57 3.58 -5.07 -15.03
CA ILE A 57 4.19 -4.75 -16.32
C ILE A 57 4.85 -3.36 -16.27
N LEU A 58 4.25 -2.41 -15.53
CA LEU A 58 4.68 -1.01 -15.48
C LEU A 58 5.57 -0.69 -14.27
N ALA A 59 5.80 -1.66 -13.38
CA ALA A 59 6.39 -1.46 -12.05
C ALA A 59 7.84 -1.00 -12.04
N THR A 60 8.61 -1.22 -13.10
CA THR A 60 10.05 -0.89 -13.12
C THR A 60 10.33 0.58 -12.84
N THR A 61 9.49 1.48 -13.32
CA THR A 61 9.62 2.93 -13.10
C THR A 61 9.23 3.34 -11.69
N LEU A 62 8.17 2.72 -11.14
CA LEU A 62 7.69 2.97 -9.78
C LEU A 62 8.69 2.44 -8.74
N ILE A 63 9.22 1.25 -8.93
CA ILE A 63 10.23 0.66 -8.04
C ILE A 63 11.45 1.59 -7.91
N LYS A 64 11.92 2.16 -9.01
CA LYS A 64 13.04 3.13 -8.98
C LYS A 64 12.73 4.37 -8.15
N LYS A 65 11.50 4.89 -8.22
CA LYS A 65 11.08 6.07 -7.47
C LYS A 65 10.89 5.81 -5.98
N PHE A 66 10.40 4.62 -5.60
CA PHE A 66 10.11 4.24 -4.21
C PHE A 66 11.23 3.45 -3.53
N SER A 67 12.37 3.25 -4.19
CA SER A 67 13.50 2.51 -3.62
C SER A 67 14.32 3.28 -2.56
N GLY A 68 13.93 4.52 -2.22
CA GLY A 68 14.66 5.37 -1.27
C GLY A 68 15.96 5.95 -1.81
N LYS A 69 16.30 5.73 -3.09
CA LYS A 69 17.51 6.26 -3.71
C LYS A 69 17.49 7.79 -3.69
N GLY A 70 18.55 8.35 -3.14
CA GLY A 70 18.71 9.81 -3.00
C GLY A 70 18.17 10.39 -1.68
N LEU A 71 17.48 9.61 -0.85
CA LEU A 71 17.04 10.01 0.48
C LEU A 71 17.92 9.41 1.58
N ILE A 72 18.47 8.22 1.37
CA ILE A 72 19.25 7.46 2.34
C ILE A 72 20.46 6.84 1.62
N ALA A 73 21.55 6.59 2.34
CA ALA A 73 22.75 5.95 1.81
C ALA A 73 22.43 4.54 1.23
N GLU A 74 23.00 4.23 0.06
CA GLU A 74 22.65 3.01 -0.69
C GLU A 74 22.97 1.71 0.05
N ASP A 75 23.99 1.70 0.89
CA ASP A 75 24.38 0.57 1.74
C ASP A 75 23.33 0.25 2.81
N ILE A 76 22.61 1.24 3.31
CA ILE A 76 21.50 1.07 4.27
C ILE A 76 20.24 0.54 3.56
N ILE A 77 19.91 1.11 2.41
CA ILE A 77 18.72 0.73 1.61
C ILE A 77 18.75 -0.74 1.22
N ASN A 78 19.91 -1.26 0.87
CA ASN A 78 20.09 -2.65 0.45
C ASN A 78 20.10 -3.65 1.62
N THR A 79 19.96 -3.16 2.86
CA THR A 79 19.92 -4.03 4.03
C THR A 79 18.52 -4.58 4.25
N HIS A 80 18.38 -5.90 4.39
CA HIS A 80 17.10 -6.57 4.66
C HIS A 80 16.41 -6.02 5.92
N ARG A 81 17.19 -5.60 6.93
CA ARG A 81 16.66 -5.00 8.17
C ARG A 81 15.95 -3.68 7.89
N PHE A 82 16.50 -2.84 7.02
CA PHE A 82 15.88 -1.59 6.60
C PHE A 82 14.54 -1.83 5.91
N VAL A 83 14.51 -2.74 4.91
CA VAL A 83 13.27 -3.07 4.18
C VAL A 83 12.18 -3.57 5.12
N ILE A 84 12.52 -4.46 6.06
CA ILE A 84 11.59 -5.00 7.05
C ILE A 84 11.08 -3.89 7.98
N ALA A 85 11.97 -3.05 8.49
CA ALA A 85 11.61 -1.97 9.42
C ALA A 85 10.65 -0.96 8.76
N VAL A 86 10.99 -0.47 7.57
CA VAL A 86 10.16 0.48 6.81
C VAL A 86 8.81 -0.12 6.47
N ALA A 87 8.78 -1.35 5.96
CA ALA A 87 7.53 -2.01 5.59
C ALA A 87 6.62 -2.28 6.80
N LEU A 88 7.18 -2.69 7.94
CA LEU A 88 6.42 -2.88 9.18
C LEU A 88 5.87 -1.56 9.74
N ALA A 89 6.70 -0.52 9.81
CA ALA A 89 6.29 0.78 10.31
C ALA A 89 5.18 1.39 9.44
N ALA A 90 5.35 1.36 8.11
CA ALA A 90 4.34 1.82 7.18
C ALA A 90 3.04 0.99 7.30
N ALA A 91 3.13 -0.34 7.33
CA ALA A 91 1.97 -1.21 7.47
C ALA A 91 1.21 -0.97 8.78
N ALA A 92 1.91 -0.84 9.90
CA ALA A 92 1.31 -0.58 11.20
C ALA A 92 0.61 0.79 11.23
N THR A 93 1.25 1.83 10.69
CA THR A 93 0.69 3.18 10.59
C THR A 93 -0.60 3.20 9.76
N VAL A 94 -0.56 2.60 8.57
CA VAL A 94 -1.71 2.56 7.66
C VAL A 94 -2.85 1.72 8.26
N LEU A 95 -2.54 0.58 8.89
CA LEU A 95 -3.55 -0.26 9.52
C LEU A 95 -4.20 0.43 10.72
N LEU A 96 -3.41 1.10 11.55
CA LEU A 96 -3.93 1.87 12.68
C LEU A 96 -4.87 2.98 12.20
N ALA A 97 -4.42 3.75 11.21
CA ALA A 97 -5.24 4.80 10.61
C ALA A 97 -6.55 4.25 10.03
N SER A 98 -6.52 3.09 9.38
CA SER A 98 -7.72 2.43 8.85
C SER A 98 -8.71 2.05 9.96
N ARG A 99 -8.20 1.57 11.12
CA ARG A 99 -9.05 1.19 12.25
C ARG A 99 -9.74 2.38 12.92
N ILE A 100 -9.07 3.53 12.94
CA ILE A 100 -9.68 4.77 13.49
C ILE A 100 -10.44 5.58 12.44
N GLY A 101 -10.56 5.05 11.21
CA GLY A 101 -11.31 5.67 10.13
C GLY A 101 -10.61 6.87 9.48
N MET A 102 -9.30 6.99 9.62
CA MET A 102 -8.53 8.09 9.02
C MET A 102 -7.93 7.67 7.68
N PRO A 103 -8.23 8.38 6.58
CA PRO A 103 -7.57 8.17 5.32
C PRO A 103 -6.13 8.70 5.39
N VAL A 104 -5.14 7.84 5.10
CA VAL A 104 -3.73 8.21 5.05
C VAL A 104 -3.12 7.86 3.70
N SER A 105 -2.04 8.53 3.34
CA SER A 105 -1.25 8.20 2.17
C SER A 105 -0.20 7.16 2.53
N THR A 106 -0.26 6.00 1.89
CA THR A 106 0.75 4.94 2.04
C THR A 106 2.13 5.41 1.59
N THR A 107 2.20 6.26 0.57
CA THR A 107 3.45 6.88 0.13
C THR A 107 4.09 7.73 1.22
N HIS A 108 3.30 8.57 1.91
CA HIS A 108 3.81 9.35 3.04
C HIS A 108 4.22 8.47 4.22
N ALA A 109 3.47 7.40 4.48
CA ALA A 109 3.84 6.44 5.52
C ALA A 109 5.17 5.73 5.21
N LEU A 110 5.42 5.37 3.94
CA LEU A 110 6.68 4.77 3.50
C LEU A 110 7.87 5.72 3.59
N ILE A 111 7.67 7.01 3.26
CA ILE A 111 8.74 8.01 3.31
C ILE A 111 9.04 8.43 4.75
N GLY A 112 8.04 8.43 5.62
CA GLY A 112 8.16 8.83 7.02
C GLY A 112 8.56 7.72 7.98
N SER A 113 8.66 6.48 7.50
CA SER A 113 9.05 5.31 8.30
C SER A 113 10.52 4.97 8.12
#